data_6d2ef1fbf8c21fb9dd560fe9aef15e0f
#
_entry.id   6d2ef1fbf8c21fb9dd560fe9aef15e0f
#
_cell.length_a   1.000
_cell.length_b   1.000
_cell.length_c   1.000
_cell.angle_alpha   90.00
_cell.angle_beta   90.00
_cell.angle_gamma   90.00
#
_symmetry.space_group_name_H-M   'P 1'
#
loop_
_entity.id
_entity.type
_entity.pdbx_description
1 polymer ?
#
loop_
_entity_poly.entity_id
_entity_poly.type
_entity_poly.pdbx_seq_one_letter_code
_entity_poly.pdbx_strand_id
1 'polypeptide(L)'
;MTFKTFQTSRISLIYAAASAMLLTSTLSTAQEFQAGEPIGAVNEAGVRVPMSSNVKVYGSFHFSESCTFDPERNLILAMNNGERGDGTENDGFVSLINPDGSVHTPKWIGVTRDGLELHHPLGSAVRNGVLYTVDVGYIRSFDLATGRPLKSVEVPGSTILNGIAVTADGTVYASNTRAPEVIYKITANDEVSVFADGAPLNVPNGVAIDTDGNVVVVNIDDNAVITYNLDGDVVNTEYAVEGGNDGVVVLPDGTKYVSSVRFGSVSEIRPGEEATIIASGIPSAASMCYDSVQHQLVIPMNPNYALAFIPL
;
A
#
# COMPACT_ATOMS: atom_id res chain seq x y z
N MET A 1 44.71 73.54 35.14
CA MET A 1 44.86 72.91 33.79
C MET A 1 45.17 71.44 34.02
N THR A 2 44.18 70.58 33.90
CA THR A 2 44.29 69.15 34.21
C THR A 2 43.79 68.36 32.99
N PHE A 3 44.74 67.74 32.31
CA PHE A 3 44.44 66.86 31.18
C PHE A 3 43.91 65.50 31.70
N LYS A 4 42.73 65.10 31.21
CA LYS A 4 42.18 63.73 31.42
C LYS A 4 42.56 62.89 30.25
N THR A 5 43.28 61.82 30.53
CA THR A 5 43.59 60.72 29.58
C THR A 5 42.37 59.88 29.32
N PHE A 6 42.02 59.63 28.05
CA PHE A 6 41.01 58.69 27.63
C PHE A 6 41.63 57.31 27.44
N GLN A 7 41.07 56.33 28.15
CA GLN A 7 41.44 54.95 28.06
C GLN A 7 40.52 54.26 27.06
N THR A 8 41.10 53.76 25.93
CA THR A 8 40.37 53.05 24.90
C THR A 8 40.19 51.57 25.31
N SER A 9 38.97 51.18 25.55
CA SER A 9 38.61 49.78 25.77
C SER A 9 38.52 49.04 24.45
N ARG A 10 39.30 47.99 24.25
CA ARG A 10 39.22 47.08 23.11
C ARG A 10 38.07 46.05 23.37
N ILE A 11 37.03 46.11 22.55
CA ILE A 11 35.98 45.11 22.53
C ILE A 11 36.45 44.02 21.57
N SER A 12 36.68 42.83 22.13
CA SER A 12 36.94 41.60 21.36
C SER A 12 35.61 41.09 20.81
N LEU A 13 35.40 41.10 19.52
CA LEU A 13 34.32 40.42 18.85
C LEU A 13 34.62 38.91 18.78
N ILE A 14 33.86 38.12 19.48
CA ILE A 14 33.86 36.66 19.33
C ILE A 14 32.89 36.34 18.19
N TYR A 15 33.39 35.91 17.06
CA TYR A 15 32.56 35.33 16.00
C TYR A 15 32.17 33.91 16.37
N ALA A 16 30.95 33.72 16.77
CA ALA A 16 30.33 32.39 16.85
C ALA A 16 29.91 31.97 15.43
N ALA A 17 30.62 31.05 14.84
CA ALA A 17 30.24 30.41 13.61
C ALA A 17 29.11 29.43 13.92
N ALA A 18 27.86 29.82 13.63
CA ALA A 18 26.75 28.90 13.62
C ALA A 18 26.81 28.08 12.32
N SER A 19 27.25 26.83 12.44
CA SER A 19 27.11 25.84 11.37
C SER A 19 25.63 25.49 11.20
N ALA A 20 24.98 26.09 10.20
CA ALA A 20 23.66 25.64 9.76
C ALA A 20 23.85 24.32 9.03
N MET A 21 23.52 23.20 9.69
CA MET A 21 23.27 21.94 9.01
C MET A 21 21.99 22.12 8.17
N LEU A 22 22.16 22.30 6.87
CA LEU A 22 21.09 22.11 5.91
C LEU A 22 20.76 20.59 5.91
N LEU A 23 19.71 20.24 6.61
CA LEU A 23 18.98 18.98 6.36
C LEU A 23 18.35 19.11 4.97
N THR A 24 19.05 18.64 3.95
CA THR A 24 18.42 18.36 2.65
C THR A 24 17.53 17.16 2.84
N SER A 25 16.25 17.40 3.11
CA SER A 25 15.23 16.39 2.88
C SER A 25 15.25 16.09 1.38
N THR A 26 15.83 14.97 1.01
CA THR A 26 15.64 14.42 -0.33
C THR A 26 14.17 14.01 -0.42
N LEU A 27 13.34 14.92 -0.93
CA LEU A 27 12.05 14.55 -1.47
C LEU A 27 12.37 13.49 -2.53
N SER A 28 11.93 12.26 -2.30
CA SER A 28 11.88 11.24 -3.32
C SER A 28 10.96 11.79 -4.41
N THR A 29 11.54 12.44 -5.40
CA THR A 29 10.79 12.79 -6.61
C THR A 29 10.39 11.48 -7.25
N ALA A 30 9.09 11.29 -7.50
CA ALA A 30 8.63 10.22 -8.36
C ALA A 30 9.56 10.19 -9.58
N GLN A 31 10.08 9.01 -9.90
CA GLN A 31 11.08 8.86 -10.93
C GLN A 31 10.40 9.12 -12.28
N GLU A 32 10.65 10.30 -12.86
CA GLU A 32 10.17 10.59 -14.21
C GLU A 32 10.81 9.61 -15.20
N PHE A 33 9.97 8.91 -15.96
CA PHE A 33 10.42 8.08 -17.07
C PHE A 33 10.92 8.98 -18.19
N GLN A 34 12.17 8.77 -18.60
CA GLN A 34 12.69 9.42 -19.79
C GLN A 34 12.52 8.48 -20.99
N ALA A 35 12.08 9.03 -22.12
CA ALA A 35 11.91 8.24 -23.34
C ALA A 35 13.25 7.59 -23.74
N GLY A 36 13.22 6.26 -23.94
CA GLY A 36 14.40 5.46 -24.28
C GLY A 36 15.18 4.90 -23.09
N GLU A 37 14.85 5.29 -21.86
CA GLU A 37 15.45 4.69 -20.66
C GLU A 37 14.65 3.45 -20.23
N PRO A 38 15.32 2.38 -19.74
CA PRO A 38 14.61 1.23 -19.19
C PRO A 38 13.77 1.61 -17.99
N ILE A 39 12.55 1.09 -17.91
CA ILE A 39 11.74 1.15 -16.68
C ILE A 39 12.51 0.43 -15.58
N GLY A 40 12.61 1.03 -14.40
CA GLY A 40 13.33 0.47 -13.27
C GLY A 40 13.07 1.25 -11.99
N ALA A 41 13.57 0.73 -10.88
CA ALA A 41 13.49 1.35 -9.57
C ALA A 41 14.89 1.44 -8.93
N VAL A 42 14.98 2.16 -7.82
CA VAL A 42 16.20 2.21 -7.00
C VAL A 42 15.99 1.28 -5.81
N ASN A 43 16.89 0.31 -5.62
CA ASN A 43 16.83 -0.60 -4.48
C ASN A 43 17.30 0.07 -3.17
N GLU A 44 17.23 -0.64 -2.06
CA GLU A 44 17.62 -0.14 -0.74
C GLU A 44 19.06 0.34 -0.68
N ALA A 45 19.97 -0.28 -1.45
CA ALA A 45 21.37 0.14 -1.56
C ALA A 45 21.59 1.41 -2.41
N GLY A 46 20.52 2.05 -2.90
CA GLY A 46 20.59 3.24 -3.75
C GLY A 46 21.01 2.96 -5.20
N VAL A 47 21.00 1.70 -5.62
CA VAL A 47 21.40 1.29 -6.98
C VAL A 47 20.16 1.16 -7.86
N ARG A 48 20.21 1.74 -9.06
CA ARG A 48 19.14 1.57 -10.05
C ARG A 48 19.12 0.12 -10.54
N VAL A 49 17.98 -0.53 -10.39
CA VAL A 49 17.74 -1.92 -10.82
C VAL A 49 16.76 -1.90 -11.99
N PRO A 50 17.13 -2.45 -13.15
CA PRO A 50 16.18 -2.60 -14.25
C PRO A 50 15.08 -3.57 -13.87
N MET A 51 13.91 -3.41 -14.50
CA MET A 51 12.79 -4.33 -14.29
C MET A 51 13.18 -5.76 -14.68
N SER A 52 12.81 -6.73 -13.84
CA SER A 52 13.07 -8.15 -14.10
C SER A 52 12.37 -8.62 -15.39
N SER A 53 13.00 -9.55 -16.11
CA SER A 53 12.50 -10.02 -17.42
C SER A 53 11.16 -10.79 -17.35
N ASN A 54 10.77 -11.27 -16.18
CA ASN A 54 9.49 -11.94 -15.93
C ASN A 54 8.33 -10.96 -15.65
N VAL A 55 8.59 -9.64 -15.61
CA VAL A 55 7.57 -8.62 -15.35
C VAL A 55 7.03 -8.08 -16.66
N LYS A 56 5.71 -8.04 -16.80
CA LYS A 56 4.98 -7.35 -17.87
C LYS A 56 4.24 -6.16 -17.28
N VAL A 57 4.13 -5.05 -18.04
CA VAL A 57 3.49 -3.81 -17.57
C VAL A 57 2.40 -3.41 -18.57
N TYR A 58 1.23 -3.09 -18.02
CA TYR A 58 0.08 -2.58 -18.76
C TYR A 58 -0.36 -1.24 -18.15
N GLY A 59 -0.66 -0.26 -18.98
CA GLY A 59 -1.05 1.09 -18.58
C GLY A 59 -2.55 1.36 -18.70
N SER A 60 -2.92 2.63 -18.59
CA SER A 60 -4.28 3.18 -18.69
C SER A 60 -5.10 3.15 -17.39
N PHE A 61 -4.44 3.29 -16.26
CA PHE A 61 -5.06 3.44 -14.94
C PHE A 61 -4.88 4.86 -14.40
N HIS A 62 -5.52 5.18 -13.29
CA HIS A 62 -5.41 6.48 -12.65
C HIS A 62 -5.08 6.34 -11.18
N PHE A 63 -3.81 6.44 -10.83
CA PHE A 63 -3.26 6.18 -9.51
C PHE A 63 -3.80 4.86 -8.93
N SER A 64 -3.47 3.74 -9.57
CA SER A 64 -3.92 2.42 -9.10
C SER A 64 -3.15 2.03 -7.85
N GLU A 65 -3.87 1.81 -6.74
CA GLU A 65 -3.27 1.55 -5.42
C GLU A 65 -3.31 0.09 -5.03
N SER A 66 -4.40 -0.58 -5.32
CA SER A 66 -4.53 -2.00 -5.02
C SER A 66 -5.26 -2.75 -6.12
N CYS A 67 -5.17 -4.07 -6.06
CA CYS A 67 -6.05 -4.95 -6.81
C CYS A 67 -6.56 -6.10 -5.94
N THR A 68 -7.64 -6.72 -6.42
CA THR A 68 -8.13 -8.00 -5.92
C THR A 68 -8.59 -8.86 -7.10
N PHE A 69 -8.67 -10.17 -6.92
CA PHE A 69 -9.03 -11.10 -7.98
C PHE A 69 -10.40 -11.73 -7.73
N ASP A 70 -11.21 -11.78 -8.76
CA ASP A 70 -12.48 -12.50 -8.79
C ASP A 70 -12.33 -13.78 -9.59
N PRO A 71 -12.19 -14.94 -8.94
CA PRO A 71 -11.99 -16.21 -9.63
C PRO A 71 -13.22 -16.70 -10.40
N GLU A 72 -14.43 -16.28 -10.01
CA GLU A 72 -15.66 -16.70 -10.69
C GLU A 72 -15.80 -16.08 -12.07
N ARG A 73 -15.46 -14.79 -12.20
CA ARG A 73 -15.47 -14.09 -13.49
C ARG A 73 -14.11 -14.15 -14.20
N ASN A 74 -13.06 -14.62 -13.53
CA ASN A 74 -11.68 -14.59 -13.99
C ASN A 74 -11.25 -13.17 -14.37
N LEU A 75 -11.48 -12.22 -13.45
CA LEU A 75 -11.18 -10.79 -13.65
C LEU A 75 -10.40 -10.23 -12.46
N ILE A 76 -9.50 -9.32 -12.76
CA ILE A 76 -8.78 -8.50 -11.78
C ILE A 76 -9.57 -7.21 -11.59
N LEU A 77 -9.80 -6.83 -10.34
CA LEU A 77 -10.39 -5.56 -9.96
C LEU A 77 -9.28 -4.62 -9.51
N ALA A 78 -9.04 -3.56 -10.24
CA ALA A 78 -8.03 -2.55 -9.92
C ALA A 78 -8.71 -1.31 -9.32
N MET A 79 -8.27 -0.94 -8.11
CA MET A 79 -8.72 0.28 -7.43
C MET A 79 -7.95 1.47 -7.99
N ASN A 80 -8.66 2.50 -8.42
CA ASN A 80 -8.10 3.74 -8.93
C ASN A 80 -8.52 4.91 -8.04
N ASN A 81 -7.54 5.61 -7.48
CA ASN A 81 -7.76 6.70 -6.54
C ASN A 81 -8.43 7.94 -7.15
N GLY A 82 -8.41 8.08 -8.47
CA GLY A 82 -8.81 9.31 -9.13
C GLY A 82 -7.72 10.37 -9.12
N GLU A 83 -8.09 11.63 -9.30
CA GLU A 83 -7.16 12.76 -9.27
C GLU A 83 -6.62 12.97 -7.85
N ARG A 84 -5.37 13.38 -7.75
CA ARG A 84 -4.79 13.76 -6.46
C ARG A 84 -5.35 15.10 -6.00
N GLY A 85 -6.29 15.04 -5.07
CA GLY A 85 -6.91 16.18 -4.43
C GLY A 85 -6.91 16.06 -2.91
N ASP A 86 -7.93 16.59 -2.27
CA ASP A 86 -8.13 16.49 -0.82
C ASP A 86 -8.88 15.24 -0.37
N GLY A 87 -9.24 14.35 -1.31
CA GLY A 87 -9.95 13.10 -1.04
C GLY A 87 -11.46 13.25 -0.95
N THR A 88 -12.03 14.33 -1.48
CA THR A 88 -13.48 14.60 -1.47
C THR A 88 -14.10 14.66 -2.86
N GLU A 89 -13.30 14.45 -3.90
CA GLU A 89 -13.68 14.66 -5.29
C GLU A 89 -14.69 13.65 -5.82
N ASN A 90 -14.89 12.51 -5.13
CA ASN A 90 -15.76 11.43 -5.57
C ASN A 90 -15.49 10.95 -7.02
N ASP A 91 -14.21 10.87 -7.37
CA ASP A 91 -13.74 10.49 -8.72
C ASP A 91 -12.99 9.16 -8.75
N GLY A 92 -12.90 8.49 -7.60
CA GLY A 92 -12.39 7.14 -7.49
C GLY A 92 -13.22 6.14 -8.30
N PHE A 93 -12.58 5.08 -8.77
CA PHE A 93 -13.28 4.06 -9.55
C PHE A 93 -12.59 2.69 -9.49
N VAL A 94 -13.34 1.66 -9.87
CA VAL A 94 -12.84 0.29 -10.01
C VAL A 94 -12.86 -0.08 -11.48
N SER A 95 -11.71 -0.55 -11.98
CA SER A 95 -11.58 -1.13 -13.33
C SER A 95 -11.65 -2.66 -13.26
N LEU A 96 -12.28 -3.28 -14.25
CA LEU A 96 -12.17 -4.72 -14.49
C LEU A 96 -11.13 -4.97 -15.58
N ILE A 97 -10.19 -5.85 -15.29
CA ILE A 97 -9.04 -6.15 -16.11
C ILE A 97 -9.02 -7.65 -16.41
N ASN A 98 -8.78 -8.01 -17.66
CA ASN A 98 -8.57 -9.39 -18.04
C ASN A 98 -7.21 -9.91 -17.52
N PRO A 99 -7.05 -11.23 -17.32
CA PRO A 99 -5.79 -11.79 -16.83
C PRO A 99 -4.58 -11.55 -17.74
N ASP A 100 -4.80 -11.21 -19.01
CA ASP A 100 -3.73 -10.83 -19.97
C ASP A 100 -3.33 -9.36 -19.87
N GLY A 101 -3.93 -8.59 -18.93
CA GLY A 101 -3.68 -7.17 -18.71
C GLY A 101 -4.54 -6.23 -19.58
N SER A 102 -5.31 -6.74 -20.52
CA SER A 102 -6.22 -5.91 -21.31
C SER A 102 -7.41 -5.43 -20.46
N VAL A 103 -7.88 -4.21 -20.72
CA VAL A 103 -9.00 -3.61 -19.98
C VAL A 103 -10.30 -4.26 -20.42
N HIS A 104 -11.02 -4.89 -19.49
CA HIS A 104 -12.37 -5.43 -19.72
C HIS A 104 -13.42 -4.31 -19.60
N THR A 105 -13.42 -3.58 -18.47
CA THR A 105 -14.34 -2.47 -18.21
C THR A 105 -13.58 -1.36 -17.49
N PRO A 106 -13.36 -0.21 -18.12
CA PRO A 106 -12.47 0.84 -17.56
C PRO A 106 -12.98 1.46 -16.27
N LYS A 107 -14.28 1.68 -16.13
CA LYS A 107 -14.93 2.21 -14.93
C LYS A 107 -16.19 1.39 -14.62
N TRP A 108 -16.00 0.25 -13.98
CA TRP A 108 -17.10 -0.64 -13.62
C TRP A 108 -17.90 -0.11 -12.41
N ILE A 109 -17.18 0.35 -11.37
CA ILE A 109 -17.74 1.14 -10.26
C ILE A 109 -17.10 2.52 -10.33
N GLY A 110 -17.84 3.59 -10.14
CA GLY A 110 -17.32 4.96 -10.14
C GLY A 110 -18.39 6.02 -10.36
N VAL A 111 -17.97 7.26 -10.43
CA VAL A 111 -18.69 8.55 -10.38
C VAL A 111 -19.90 8.74 -11.29
N THR A 112 -20.24 7.83 -12.17
CA THR A 112 -21.34 8.01 -13.13
C THR A 112 -22.68 7.52 -12.65
N ARG A 113 -22.79 7.03 -11.40
CA ARG A 113 -24.03 6.50 -10.83
C ARG A 113 -24.52 7.39 -9.70
N ASP A 114 -25.76 7.84 -9.78
CA ASP A 114 -26.40 8.60 -8.72
C ASP A 114 -26.36 7.84 -7.39
N GLY A 115 -25.92 8.54 -6.33
CA GLY A 115 -25.86 7.99 -4.97
C GLY A 115 -24.68 7.03 -4.71
N LEU A 116 -23.72 6.91 -5.64
CA LEU A 116 -22.47 6.19 -5.41
C LEU A 116 -21.42 7.16 -4.91
N GLU A 117 -20.81 6.83 -3.78
CA GLU A 117 -19.63 7.52 -3.25
C GLU A 117 -18.43 6.60 -3.30
N LEU A 118 -17.37 7.04 -3.94
CA LEU A 118 -16.04 6.43 -3.97
C LEU A 118 -15.02 7.53 -4.26
N HIS A 119 -14.32 7.96 -3.21
CA HIS A 119 -13.41 9.12 -3.29
C HIS A 119 -12.00 8.70 -3.66
N HIS A 120 -11.30 8.06 -2.69
CA HIS A 120 -9.92 7.61 -2.83
C HIS A 120 -9.80 6.13 -2.40
N PRO A 121 -10.33 5.16 -3.18
CA PRO A 121 -10.22 3.75 -2.82
C PRO A 121 -8.76 3.31 -2.81
N LEU A 122 -8.30 2.79 -1.67
CA LEU A 122 -6.97 2.22 -1.48
C LEU A 122 -7.05 0.68 -1.48
N GLY A 123 -6.80 0.02 -0.36
CA GLY A 123 -6.83 -1.43 -0.25
C GLY A 123 -8.19 -2.03 -0.62
N SER A 124 -8.15 -3.24 -1.15
CA SER A 124 -9.34 -3.98 -1.57
C SER A 124 -9.26 -5.47 -1.29
N ALA A 125 -10.41 -6.09 -1.04
CA ALA A 125 -10.56 -7.52 -0.85
C ALA A 125 -11.90 -8.01 -1.41
N VAL A 126 -11.91 -9.24 -1.92
CA VAL A 126 -13.14 -9.94 -2.32
C VAL A 126 -13.42 -11.08 -1.37
N ARG A 127 -14.66 -11.14 -0.85
CA ARG A 127 -15.10 -12.24 0.00
C ARG A 127 -16.60 -12.47 -0.14
N ASN A 128 -17.02 -13.73 -0.30
CA ASN A 128 -18.43 -14.15 -0.33
C ASN A 128 -19.30 -13.33 -1.31
N GLY A 129 -18.80 -13.05 -2.51
CA GLY A 129 -19.53 -12.28 -3.53
C GLY A 129 -19.63 -10.77 -3.24
N VAL A 130 -18.78 -10.26 -2.35
CA VAL A 130 -18.71 -8.84 -1.99
C VAL A 130 -17.30 -8.32 -2.24
N LEU A 131 -17.20 -7.18 -2.90
CA LEU A 131 -16.01 -6.35 -2.97
C LEU A 131 -16.00 -5.38 -1.78
N TYR A 132 -14.93 -5.38 -1.02
CA TYR A 132 -14.65 -4.41 0.04
C TYR A 132 -13.49 -3.51 -0.39
N THR A 133 -13.55 -2.24 -0.02
CA THR A 133 -12.44 -1.30 -0.18
C THR A 133 -12.43 -0.28 0.95
N VAL A 134 -11.26 0.17 1.35
CA VAL A 134 -11.11 1.34 2.21
C VAL A 134 -11.22 2.60 1.35
N ASP A 135 -11.89 3.63 1.86
CA ASP A 135 -12.12 4.88 1.15
C ASP A 135 -12.29 6.04 2.14
N VAL A 136 -11.27 6.83 2.34
CA VAL A 136 -11.24 8.07 3.15
C VAL A 136 -12.01 7.94 4.48
N GLY A 137 -11.55 7.07 5.37
CA GLY A 137 -12.17 6.87 6.69
C GLY A 137 -13.39 5.95 6.70
N TYR A 138 -13.73 5.31 5.58
CA TYR A 138 -14.83 4.37 5.44
C TYR A 138 -14.36 3.00 4.93
N ILE A 139 -15.07 1.96 5.34
CA ILE A 139 -15.07 0.67 4.65
C ILE A 139 -16.30 0.66 3.75
N ARG A 140 -16.09 0.65 2.44
CA ARG A 140 -17.19 0.53 1.46
C ARG A 140 -17.28 -0.88 0.94
N SER A 141 -18.51 -1.33 0.69
CA SER A 141 -18.75 -2.65 0.10
C SER A 141 -19.70 -2.57 -1.08
N PHE A 142 -19.46 -3.45 -2.05
CA PHE A 142 -20.22 -3.52 -3.29
C PHE A 142 -20.54 -4.97 -3.62
N ASP A 143 -21.71 -5.19 -4.19
CA ASP A 143 -22.08 -6.48 -4.77
C ASP A 143 -21.12 -6.82 -5.92
N LEU A 144 -20.40 -7.93 -5.80
CA LEU A 144 -19.34 -8.30 -6.73
C LEU A 144 -19.86 -8.58 -8.14
N ALA A 145 -21.09 -9.05 -8.30
CA ALA A 145 -21.62 -9.36 -9.62
C ALA A 145 -22.08 -8.11 -10.38
N THR A 146 -22.60 -7.10 -9.66
CA THR A 146 -23.27 -5.94 -10.29
C THR A 146 -22.56 -4.61 -10.06
N GLY A 147 -21.62 -4.52 -9.11
CA GLY A 147 -20.98 -3.28 -8.68
C GLY A 147 -21.93 -2.34 -7.91
N ARG A 148 -23.08 -2.83 -7.47
CA ARG A 148 -24.04 -2.03 -6.70
C ARG A 148 -23.51 -1.80 -5.30
N PRO A 149 -23.55 -0.54 -4.77
CA PRO A 149 -23.23 -0.26 -3.38
C PRO A 149 -24.10 -1.08 -2.42
N LEU A 150 -23.48 -1.68 -1.40
CA LEU A 150 -24.16 -2.42 -0.35
C LEU A 150 -24.13 -1.65 0.96
N LYS A 151 -22.93 -1.23 1.41
CA LYS A 151 -22.74 -0.64 2.72
C LYS A 151 -21.55 0.32 2.73
N SER A 152 -21.61 1.32 3.62
CA SER A 152 -20.50 2.18 4.00
C SER A 152 -20.44 2.23 5.53
N VAL A 153 -19.31 1.84 6.11
CA VAL A 153 -19.09 1.84 7.56
C VAL A 153 -18.01 2.85 7.86
N GLU A 154 -18.33 3.89 8.64
CA GLU A 154 -17.35 4.85 9.12
C GLU A 154 -16.39 4.18 10.12
N VAL A 155 -15.09 4.50 10.03
CA VAL A 155 -14.06 4.07 10.98
C VAL A 155 -13.57 5.28 11.77
N PRO A 156 -14.21 5.58 12.92
CA PRO A 156 -13.89 6.79 13.68
C PRO A 156 -12.44 6.80 14.17
N GLY A 157 -11.79 7.95 14.01
CA GLY A 157 -10.39 8.13 14.44
C GLY A 157 -9.36 7.63 13.44
N SER A 158 -9.78 7.06 12.31
CA SER A 158 -8.87 6.75 11.21
C SER A 158 -8.35 8.03 10.55
N THR A 159 -7.16 7.95 9.98
CA THR A 159 -6.52 9.06 9.24
C THR A 159 -6.24 8.67 7.79
N ILE A 160 -5.58 7.54 7.58
CA ILE A 160 -5.36 6.94 6.27
C ILE A 160 -5.59 5.44 6.40
N LEU A 161 -6.81 4.99 6.18
CA LEU A 161 -7.09 3.57 5.98
C LEU A 161 -6.41 3.13 4.70
N ASN A 162 -5.69 2.00 4.73
CA ASN A 162 -4.90 1.56 3.58
C ASN A 162 -5.14 0.09 3.22
N GLY A 163 -4.44 -0.87 3.83
CA GLY A 163 -4.65 -2.29 3.56
C GLY A 163 -5.95 -2.81 4.18
N ILE A 164 -6.54 -3.84 3.57
CA ILE A 164 -7.78 -4.47 4.04
C ILE A 164 -7.75 -5.98 3.79
N ALA A 165 -8.23 -6.75 4.75
CA ALA A 165 -8.51 -8.17 4.60
C ALA A 165 -9.86 -8.53 5.23
N VAL A 166 -10.51 -9.57 4.71
CA VAL A 166 -11.84 -9.99 5.16
C VAL A 166 -11.85 -11.49 5.43
N THR A 167 -12.26 -11.87 6.62
CA THR A 167 -12.39 -13.26 7.05
C THR A 167 -13.67 -13.92 6.47
N ALA A 168 -13.77 -15.24 6.61
CA ALA A 168 -14.91 -16.00 6.08
C ALA A 168 -16.27 -15.61 6.72
N ASP A 169 -16.26 -15.15 7.97
CA ASP A 169 -17.44 -14.69 8.70
C ASP A 169 -17.81 -13.21 8.39
N GLY A 170 -17.03 -12.53 7.53
CA GLY A 170 -17.26 -11.15 7.14
C GLY A 170 -16.63 -10.11 8.07
N THR A 171 -15.79 -10.51 9.03
CA THR A 171 -15.00 -9.58 9.83
C THR A 171 -13.91 -8.95 8.96
N VAL A 172 -13.79 -7.62 9.02
CA VAL A 172 -12.81 -6.83 8.27
C VAL A 172 -11.68 -6.40 9.18
N TYR A 173 -10.44 -6.54 8.70
CA TYR A 173 -9.25 -5.93 9.30
C TYR A 173 -8.69 -4.89 8.35
N ALA A 174 -8.44 -3.69 8.84
CA ALA A 174 -7.94 -2.58 8.03
C ALA A 174 -6.80 -1.85 8.74
N SER A 175 -5.70 -1.62 8.03
CA SER A 175 -4.59 -0.82 8.54
C SER A 175 -4.91 0.67 8.46
N ASN A 176 -4.46 1.41 9.46
CA ASN A 176 -4.39 2.86 9.46
C ASN A 176 -2.92 3.28 9.47
N THR A 177 -2.44 3.71 8.32
CA THR A 177 -1.01 3.89 8.03
C THR A 177 -0.38 5.11 8.71
N ARG A 178 -1.18 6.11 9.07
CA ARG A 178 -0.71 7.32 9.78
C ARG A 178 -1.32 7.39 11.16
N ALA A 179 -0.69 8.15 12.04
CA ALA A 179 -1.07 8.24 13.46
C ALA A 179 -2.58 8.49 13.65
N PRO A 180 -3.25 7.65 14.48
CA PRO A 180 -2.70 6.50 15.19
C PRO A 180 -2.40 5.33 14.26
N GLU A 181 -1.19 4.77 14.36
CA GLU A 181 -0.78 3.58 13.58
C GLU A 181 -1.36 2.33 14.23
N VAL A 182 -2.47 1.86 13.69
CA VAL A 182 -3.25 0.76 14.28
C VAL A 182 -3.83 -0.14 13.18
N ILE A 183 -4.23 -1.33 13.58
CA ILE A 183 -5.13 -2.17 12.79
C ILE A 183 -6.52 -2.08 13.41
N TYR A 184 -7.50 -1.69 12.62
CA TYR A 184 -8.91 -1.73 13.01
C TYR A 184 -9.53 -3.09 12.71
N LYS A 185 -10.48 -3.49 13.56
CA LYS A 185 -11.37 -4.63 13.36
C LYS A 185 -12.79 -4.13 13.25
N ILE A 186 -13.47 -4.50 12.18
CA ILE A 186 -14.88 -4.20 11.95
C ILE A 186 -15.64 -5.52 11.85
N THR A 187 -16.52 -5.78 12.79
CA THR A 187 -17.31 -7.02 12.79
C THR A 187 -18.36 -7.02 11.68
N ALA A 188 -18.93 -8.18 11.37
CA ALA A 188 -20.03 -8.29 10.41
C ALA A 188 -21.28 -7.46 10.81
N ASN A 189 -21.38 -7.06 12.10
CA ASN A 189 -22.43 -6.19 12.64
C ASN A 189 -22.03 -4.70 12.68
N ASP A 190 -20.93 -4.31 12.00
CA ASP A 190 -20.40 -2.94 11.91
C ASP A 190 -19.82 -2.36 13.22
N GLU A 191 -19.52 -3.20 14.19
CA GLU A 191 -18.84 -2.76 15.39
C GLU A 191 -17.36 -2.53 15.07
N VAL A 192 -16.89 -1.28 15.26
CA VAL A 192 -15.51 -0.86 15.01
C VAL A 192 -14.72 -0.87 16.32
N SER A 193 -13.54 -1.47 16.30
CA SER A 193 -12.59 -1.48 17.43
C SER A 193 -11.16 -1.47 16.93
N VAL A 194 -10.21 -1.09 17.80
CA VAL A 194 -8.78 -1.31 17.55
C VAL A 194 -8.48 -2.78 17.81
N PHE A 195 -7.84 -3.44 16.85
CA PHE A 195 -7.41 -4.83 16.94
C PHE A 195 -5.97 -4.95 17.44
N ALA A 196 -5.07 -4.12 16.89
CA ALA A 196 -3.66 -4.07 17.29
C ALA A 196 -3.17 -2.62 17.23
N ASP A 197 -2.34 -2.23 18.20
CA ASP A 197 -1.69 -0.93 18.29
C ASP A 197 -0.27 -1.04 18.85
N GLY A 198 0.54 0.00 18.61
CA GLY A 198 1.93 0.05 19.07
C GLY A 198 2.85 -0.95 18.38
N ALA A 199 4.06 -1.11 18.94
CA ALA A 199 5.05 -2.03 18.35
C ALA A 199 4.53 -3.48 18.37
N PRO A 200 4.77 -4.24 17.29
CA PRO A 200 5.72 -3.99 16.19
C PRO A 200 5.14 -3.26 14.96
N LEU A 201 3.98 -2.63 15.03
CA LEU A 201 3.47 -1.80 13.92
C LEU A 201 4.38 -0.59 13.71
N ASN A 202 4.73 -0.32 12.45
CA ASN A 202 5.62 0.75 12.01
C ASN A 202 5.21 1.24 10.61
N VAL A 203 4.25 2.15 10.58
CA VAL A 203 3.56 2.58 9.35
C VAL A 203 2.89 1.38 8.66
N PRO A 204 1.92 0.69 9.32
CA PRO A 204 1.30 -0.52 8.80
C PRO A 204 0.55 -0.23 7.49
N ASN A 205 0.68 -1.15 6.51
CA ASN A 205 0.05 -1.00 5.20
C ASN A 205 -0.71 -2.28 4.80
N GLY A 206 -0.12 -3.18 4.04
CA GLY A 206 -0.79 -4.38 3.55
C GLY A 206 -1.31 -5.28 4.69
N VAL A 207 -2.51 -5.81 4.51
CA VAL A 207 -3.16 -6.76 5.43
C VAL A 207 -3.66 -7.95 4.64
N ALA A 208 -3.42 -9.15 5.16
CA ALA A 208 -3.94 -10.40 4.60
C ALA A 208 -4.43 -11.33 5.71
N ILE A 209 -5.20 -12.36 5.34
CA ILE A 209 -5.56 -13.47 6.24
C ILE A 209 -4.78 -14.71 5.79
N ASP A 210 -4.09 -15.37 6.73
CA ASP A 210 -3.39 -16.61 6.44
C ASP A 210 -4.34 -17.82 6.44
N THR A 211 -3.79 -19.00 6.18
CA THR A 211 -4.55 -20.25 6.11
C THR A 211 -5.12 -20.71 7.45
N ASP A 212 -4.55 -20.26 8.54
CA ASP A 212 -5.00 -20.54 9.90
C ASP A 212 -6.02 -19.52 10.40
N GLY A 213 -6.28 -18.49 9.61
CA GLY A 213 -7.20 -17.40 9.91
C GLY A 213 -6.57 -16.24 10.67
N ASN A 214 -5.25 -16.23 10.86
CA ASN A 214 -4.53 -15.13 11.50
C ASN A 214 -4.42 -13.92 10.58
N VAL A 215 -4.16 -12.77 11.17
CA VAL A 215 -4.00 -11.50 10.45
C VAL A 215 -2.53 -11.24 10.19
N VAL A 216 -2.14 -11.16 8.92
CA VAL A 216 -0.78 -10.83 8.48
C VAL A 216 -0.72 -9.36 8.10
N VAL A 217 0.26 -8.64 8.64
CA VAL A 217 0.46 -7.19 8.42
C VAL A 217 1.88 -6.92 7.97
N VAL A 218 2.06 -6.03 7.03
CA VAL A 218 3.37 -5.52 6.61
C VAL A 218 3.50 -4.03 6.88
N ASN A 219 4.72 -3.57 7.12
CA ASN A 219 5.06 -2.19 7.47
C ASN A 219 5.81 -1.49 6.33
N ILE A 220 5.55 -0.19 6.13
CA ILE A 220 6.32 0.62 5.17
C ILE A 220 7.70 1.00 5.71
N ASP A 221 7.82 1.27 7.00
CA ASP A 221 9.08 1.83 7.54
C ASP A 221 10.09 0.77 8.03
N ASP A 222 9.77 -0.51 7.83
CA ASP A 222 10.70 -1.62 8.00
C ASP A 222 10.37 -2.77 7.02
N ASN A 223 11.00 -3.94 7.21
CA ASN A 223 10.77 -5.13 6.40
C ASN A 223 10.01 -6.25 7.14
N ALA A 224 9.39 -5.95 8.27
CA ALA A 224 8.68 -6.94 9.07
C ALA A 224 7.38 -7.40 8.39
N VAL A 225 7.10 -8.69 8.50
CA VAL A 225 5.86 -9.37 8.14
C VAL A 225 5.33 -10.01 9.41
N ILE A 226 4.34 -9.39 10.00
CA ILE A 226 3.86 -9.69 11.35
C ILE A 226 2.59 -10.49 11.26
N THR A 227 2.51 -11.61 11.97
CA THR A 227 1.29 -12.42 12.07
C THR A 227 0.70 -12.28 13.47
N TYR A 228 -0.55 -11.86 13.53
CA TYR A 228 -1.35 -11.75 14.74
C TYR A 228 -2.39 -12.87 14.80
N ASN A 229 -2.60 -13.48 15.98
CA ASN A 229 -3.79 -14.30 16.20
C ASN A 229 -5.05 -13.41 16.30
N LEU A 230 -6.24 -14.01 16.38
CA LEU A 230 -7.51 -13.25 16.43
C LEU A 230 -7.75 -12.49 17.75
N ASP A 231 -6.92 -12.71 18.76
CA ASP A 231 -6.92 -11.98 20.04
C ASP A 231 -6.04 -10.72 19.97
N GLY A 232 -5.27 -10.54 18.86
CA GLY A 232 -4.36 -9.41 18.65
C GLY A 232 -2.93 -9.65 19.17
N ASP A 233 -2.59 -10.87 19.57
CA ASP A 233 -1.24 -11.22 20.00
C ASP A 233 -0.36 -11.54 18.79
N VAL A 234 0.87 -11.08 18.79
CA VAL A 234 1.88 -11.44 17.77
C VAL A 234 2.27 -12.91 17.97
N VAL A 235 2.04 -13.75 16.97
CA VAL A 235 2.39 -15.17 17.00
C VAL A 235 3.58 -15.52 16.11
N ASN A 236 3.88 -14.68 15.10
CA ASN A 236 5.06 -14.85 14.24
C ASN A 236 5.53 -13.51 13.71
N THR A 237 6.83 -13.42 13.41
CA THR A 237 7.42 -12.30 12.67
C THR A 237 8.46 -12.86 11.71
N GLU A 238 8.26 -12.61 10.43
CA GLU A 238 9.18 -12.90 9.34
C GLU A 238 9.65 -11.58 8.73
N TYR A 239 10.58 -11.62 7.80
CA TYR A 239 11.13 -10.41 7.20
C TYR A 239 11.20 -10.56 5.68
N ALA A 240 10.70 -9.57 4.95
CA ALA A 240 11.00 -9.43 3.53
C ALA A 240 12.47 -9.07 3.31
N VAL A 241 12.96 -9.21 2.09
CA VAL A 241 14.37 -8.88 1.77
C VAL A 241 14.61 -7.38 1.89
N GLU A 242 13.68 -6.56 1.41
CA GLU A 242 13.74 -5.09 1.47
C GLU A 242 12.57 -4.53 2.27
N GLY A 243 12.77 -3.36 2.87
CA GLY A 243 11.70 -2.61 3.54
C GLY A 243 10.80 -1.86 2.55
N GLY A 244 9.95 -0.96 3.07
CA GLY A 244 9.00 -0.25 2.25
C GLY A 244 7.84 -1.13 1.81
N ASN A 245 7.42 -2.06 2.68
CA ASN A 245 6.42 -3.07 2.34
C ASN A 245 5.03 -2.45 2.24
N ASP A 246 4.39 -2.67 1.10
CA ASP A 246 3.07 -2.14 0.78
C ASP A 246 2.01 -3.23 0.75
N GLY A 247 2.12 -4.19 -0.14
CA GLY A 247 1.18 -5.29 -0.27
C GLY A 247 1.70 -6.61 0.29
N VAL A 248 0.78 -7.47 0.72
CA VAL A 248 1.05 -8.85 1.11
C VAL A 248 -0.02 -9.79 0.56
N VAL A 249 0.43 -10.90 -0.03
CA VAL A 249 -0.40 -12.02 -0.46
C VAL A 249 0.06 -13.26 0.28
N VAL A 250 -0.88 -14.06 0.79
CA VAL A 250 -0.59 -15.35 1.43
C VAL A 250 -1.23 -16.46 0.60
N LEU A 251 -0.44 -17.43 0.16
CA LEU A 251 -0.91 -18.59 -0.59
C LEU A 251 -1.39 -19.73 0.36
N PRO A 252 -2.16 -20.71 -0.17
CA PRO A 252 -2.65 -21.83 0.63
C PRO A 252 -1.57 -22.72 1.26
N ASP A 253 -0.36 -22.72 0.73
CA ASP A 253 0.80 -23.46 1.27
C ASP A 253 1.57 -22.67 2.34
N GLY A 254 1.12 -21.44 2.67
CA GLY A 254 1.74 -20.53 3.61
C GLY A 254 2.82 -19.63 3.02
N THR A 255 3.15 -19.78 1.74
CA THR A 255 4.06 -18.86 1.03
C THR A 255 3.48 -17.44 1.03
N LYS A 256 4.30 -16.48 1.36
CA LYS A 256 3.95 -15.06 1.34
C LYS A 256 4.71 -14.34 0.25
N TYR A 257 4.02 -13.47 -0.47
CA TYR A 257 4.64 -12.48 -1.36
C TYR A 257 4.45 -11.09 -0.77
N VAL A 258 5.51 -10.30 -0.77
CA VAL A 258 5.52 -8.94 -0.18
C VAL A 258 6.09 -7.98 -1.21
N SER A 259 5.32 -6.95 -1.58
CA SER A 259 5.78 -5.88 -2.47
C SER A 259 6.43 -4.76 -1.69
N SER A 260 7.44 -4.13 -2.28
CA SER A 260 8.09 -2.93 -1.75
C SER A 260 7.77 -1.74 -2.64
N VAL A 261 6.92 -0.83 -2.17
CA VAL A 261 6.60 0.40 -2.87
C VAL A 261 7.81 1.34 -2.96
N ARG A 262 8.70 1.25 -1.97
CA ARG A 262 9.89 2.10 -1.86
C ARG A 262 11.02 1.65 -2.78
N PHE A 263 11.26 0.35 -2.87
CA PHE A 263 12.41 -0.23 -3.57
C PHE A 263 12.04 -0.97 -4.87
N GLY A 264 10.75 -1.16 -5.12
CA GLY A 264 10.26 -1.73 -6.39
C GLY A 264 10.59 -3.20 -6.56
N SER A 265 10.52 -3.96 -5.49
CA SER A 265 10.79 -5.40 -5.48
C SER A 265 9.58 -6.21 -4.98
N VAL A 266 9.64 -7.52 -5.20
CA VAL A 266 8.75 -8.49 -4.59
C VAL A 266 9.58 -9.57 -3.93
N SER A 267 9.39 -9.71 -2.62
CA SER A 267 9.98 -10.79 -1.83
C SER A 267 9.03 -11.99 -1.77
N GLU A 268 9.58 -13.20 -1.92
CA GLU A 268 8.94 -14.46 -1.60
C GLU A 268 9.45 -14.96 -0.25
N ILE A 269 8.55 -15.36 0.63
CA ILE A 269 8.85 -15.93 1.96
C ILE A 269 8.15 -17.27 2.04
N ARG A 270 8.91 -18.36 1.95
CA ARG A 270 8.39 -19.72 2.15
C ARG A 270 8.47 -20.11 3.62
N PRO A 271 7.53 -20.92 4.13
CA PRO A 271 7.56 -21.34 5.53
C PRO A 271 8.90 -21.98 5.92
N GLY A 272 9.60 -21.36 6.89
CA GLY A 272 10.88 -21.87 7.41
C GLY A 272 12.11 -21.58 6.54
N GLU A 273 11.97 -20.79 5.47
CA GLU A 273 13.07 -20.39 4.58
C GLU A 273 13.37 -18.89 4.73
N GLU A 274 14.57 -18.48 4.33
CA GLU A 274 14.90 -17.06 4.19
C GLU A 274 14.19 -16.45 2.97
N ALA A 275 13.79 -15.19 3.08
CA ALA A 275 13.14 -14.48 1.99
C ALA A 275 14.07 -14.31 0.77
N THR A 276 13.51 -14.38 -0.42
CA THR A 276 14.22 -14.16 -1.68
C THR A 276 13.48 -13.14 -2.57
N ILE A 277 14.21 -12.38 -3.39
CA ILE A 277 13.62 -11.48 -4.39
C ILE A 277 13.26 -12.31 -5.64
N ILE A 278 11.98 -12.28 -6.03
CA ILE A 278 11.50 -12.91 -7.27
C ILE A 278 11.31 -11.93 -8.42
N ALA A 279 11.16 -10.65 -8.13
CA ALA A 279 11.07 -9.59 -9.13
C ALA A 279 11.59 -8.27 -8.56
N SER A 280 12.13 -7.42 -9.41
CA SER A 280 12.70 -6.12 -9.04
C SER A 280 12.55 -5.09 -10.15
N GLY A 281 12.84 -3.83 -9.84
CA GLY A 281 12.78 -2.73 -10.79
C GLY A 281 11.35 -2.30 -11.15
N ILE A 282 10.35 -2.62 -10.33
CA ILE A 282 8.94 -2.26 -10.50
C ILE A 282 8.69 -0.92 -9.79
N PRO A 283 8.60 0.21 -10.52
CA PRO A 283 8.43 1.50 -9.86
C PRO A 283 7.14 1.53 -9.03
N SER A 284 7.28 1.87 -7.73
CA SER A 284 6.12 2.00 -6.83
C SER A 284 5.25 0.74 -6.79
N ALA A 285 5.87 -0.42 -6.52
CA ALA A 285 5.17 -1.69 -6.39
C ALA A 285 4.25 -1.66 -5.15
N ALA A 286 2.96 -1.35 -5.39
CA ALA A 286 1.95 -1.13 -4.36
C ALA A 286 1.22 -2.43 -3.95
N SER A 287 0.03 -2.30 -3.39
CA SER A 287 -0.74 -3.40 -2.82
C SER A 287 -1.23 -4.38 -3.88
N MET A 288 -0.62 -5.57 -3.91
CA MET A 288 -0.80 -6.57 -4.97
C MET A 288 -1.92 -7.55 -4.69
N CYS A 289 -2.36 -8.25 -5.75
CA CYS A 289 -3.25 -9.39 -5.67
C CYS A 289 -2.68 -10.61 -6.40
N TYR A 290 -3.24 -11.77 -6.08
CA TYR A 290 -2.89 -13.04 -6.69
C TYR A 290 -4.04 -13.54 -7.59
N ASP A 291 -3.74 -13.69 -8.87
CA ASP A 291 -4.58 -14.37 -9.84
C ASP A 291 -4.33 -15.88 -9.73
N SER A 292 -5.23 -16.55 -9.04
CA SER A 292 -5.11 -17.97 -8.73
C SER A 292 -5.39 -18.90 -9.93
N VAL A 293 -5.95 -18.37 -11.03
CA VAL A 293 -6.24 -19.13 -12.25
C VAL A 293 -5.03 -19.17 -13.18
N GLN A 294 -4.37 -18.04 -13.37
CA GLN A 294 -3.16 -17.93 -14.20
C GLN A 294 -1.85 -18.11 -13.41
N HIS A 295 -1.91 -18.25 -12.07
CA HIS A 295 -0.73 -18.32 -11.19
C HIS A 295 0.21 -17.14 -11.39
N GLN A 296 -0.32 -15.92 -11.18
CA GLN A 296 0.45 -14.69 -11.33
C GLN A 296 0.13 -13.68 -10.24
N LEU A 297 1.13 -12.85 -9.91
CA LEU A 297 0.91 -11.65 -9.11
C LEU A 297 0.57 -10.49 -10.03
N VAL A 298 -0.35 -9.65 -9.59
CA VAL A 298 -0.68 -8.39 -10.24
C VAL A 298 -0.38 -7.27 -9.26
N ILE A 299 0.42 -6.29 -9.68
CA ILE A 299 0.96 -5.26 -8.82
C ILE A 299 0.62 -3.89 -9.39
N PRO A 300 -0.21 -3.10 -8.73
CA PRO A 300 -0.42 -1.71 -9.07
C PRO A 300 0.86 -0.89 -8.89
N MET A 301 1.10 0.02 -9.82
CA MET A 301 2.26 0.92 -9.85
C MET A 301 1.76 2.36 -9.69
N ASN A 302 1.30 2.74 -8.47
CA ASN A 302 0.48 3.93 -8.19
C ASN A 302 0.71 5.16 -9.09
N PRO A 303 1.78 5.98 -8.95
CA PRO A 303 1.92 7.19 -9.76
C PRO A 303 2.32 6.90 -11.21
N ASN A 304 2.55 5.65 -11.56
CA ASN A 304 2.92 5.26 -12.92
C ASN A 304 1.72 4.83 -13.76
N TYR A 305 0.50 4.84 -13.17
CA TYR A 305 -0.76 4.55 -13.85
C TYR A 305 -0.75 3.22 -14.61
N ALA A 306 -0.17 2.20 -14.00
CA ALA A 306 0.05 0.90 -14.62
C ALA A 306 -0.12 -0.26 -13.65
N LEU A 307 -0.26 -1.46 -14.19
CA LEU A 307 -0.19 -2.74 -13.49
C LEU A 307 0.99 -3.54 -14.02
N ALA A 308 1.77 -4.12 -13.11
CA ALA A 308 2.78 -5.12 -13.42
C ALA A 308 2.23 -6.53 -13.19
N PHE A 309 2.58 -7.47 -14.06
CA PHE A 309 2.15 -8.86 -14.01
C PHE A 309 3.39 -9.74 -13.92
N ILE A 310 3.41 -10.64 -12.94
CA ILE A 310 4.54 -11.54 -12.67
C ILE A 310 4.00 -12.97 -12.63
N PRO A 311 4.26 -13.81 -13.64
CA PRO A 311 4.00 -15.24 -13.56
C PRO A 311 4.84 -15.88 -12.45
N LEU A 312 4.24 -16.79 -11.67
CA LEU A 312 4.88 -17.55 -10.59
C LEU A 312 5.25 -18.96 -11.03
#